data_58d2bf9c66998a58d47fb57a945a475e
#
_entry.id   58d2bf9c66998a58d47fb57a945a475e
#
_cell.length_a   1.000
_cell.length_b   1.000
_cell.length_c   1.000
_cell.angle_alpha   90.00
_cell.angle_beta   90.00
_cell.angle_gamma   90.00
#
_symmetry.space_group_name_H-M   'P 1'
#
loop_
_entity.id
_entity.type
_entity.pdbx_description
1 polymer ?
#
loop_
_entity_poly.entity_id
_entity_poly.type
_entity_poly.pdbx_seq_one_letter_code
_entity_poly.pdbx_strand_id
1 'polypeptide(L)'
;RQLLLSFQGPHHPEILSRLGALLDSWPVRLLDLHGLEQDQIFSGLWQLEWISEQDPQLMEKSLCSLMQAFDMQFRLSHSKTQPKREQRFILTLLGDHLSTSLLAQLLQRLQQEELLVHGLQPLESQHLRVLELQLRTHQQLDRPRLLRDLLPLHQQHHVDFALQPESLFRRHKRLIVFD
;
A
#
# COMPACT_ATOMS: atom_id res chain seq x y z
N ARG A 1 2.12 -17.74 11.68
CA ARG A 1 3.23 -17.04 10.98
C ARG A 1 2.63 -16.12 9.92
N GLN A 2 3.19 -14.91 9.76
CA GLN A 2 2.74 -14.03 8.69
C GLN A 2 3.56 -14.23 7.43
N LEU A 3 2.88 -14.35 6.30
CA LEU A 3 3.45 -14.49 4.97
C LEU A 3 3.03 -13.29 4.12
N LEU A 4 3.91 -12.86 3.25
CA LEU A 4 3.65 -11.82 2.27
C LEU A 4 3.83 -12.42 0.88
N LEU A 5 2.73 -12.50 0.13
CA LEU A 5 2.71 -12.94 -1.26
C LEU A 5 2.65 -11.69 -2.15
N SER A 6 3.71 -11.47 -2.92
CA SER A 6 3.73 -10.48 -3.99
C SER A 6 3.75 -11.17 -5.34
N PHE A 7 3.00 -10.66 -6.31
CA PHE A 7 2.96 -11.22 -7.66
C PHE A 7 2.68 -10.13 -8.70
N GLN A 8 3.18 -10.35 -9.90
CA GLN A 8 3.03 -9.42 -11.02
C GLN A 8 3.10 -10.17 -12.36
N GLY A 9 2.31 -9.74 -13.32
CA GLY A 9 2.32 -10.30 -14.69
C GLY A 9 1.15 -9.81 -15.52
N PRO A 10 0.92 -10.44 -16.68
CA PRO A 10 -0.21 -10.10 -17.53
C PRO A 10 -1.55 -10.22 -16.77
N HIS A 11 -2.48 -9.30 -17.07
CA HIS A 11 -3.81 -9.37 -16.48
C HIS A 11 -4.60 -10.53 -17.10
N HIS A 12 -4.90 -11.53 -16.28
CA HIS A 12 -5.80 -12.64 -16.61
C HIS A 12 -7.02 -12.58 -15.71
N PRO A 13 -8.26 -12.52 -16.27
CA PRO A 13 -9.48 -12.41 -15.47
C PRO A 13 -9.64 -13.52 -14.40
N GLU A 14 -9.09 -14.70 -14.68
CA GLU A 14 -9.20 -15.86 -13.78
C GLU A 14 -8.14 -15.92 -12.67
N ILE A 15 -7.07 -15.09 -12.72
CA ILE A 15 -5.93 -15.25 -11.82
C ILE A 15 -6.34 -15.11 -10.34
N LEU A 16 -7.18 -14.13 -10.03
CA LEU A 16 -7.59 -13.89 -8.64
C LEU A 16 -8.50 -15.02 -8.12
N SER A 17 -9.41 -15.52 -8.94
CA SER A 17 -10.28 -16.64 -8.56
C SER A 17 -9.50 -17.94 -8.38
N ARG A 18 -8.54 -18.23 -9.26
CA ARG A 18 -7.66 -19.39 -9.16
C ARG A 18 -6.73 -19.30 -7.94
N LEU A 19 -6.18 -18.13 -7.69
CA LEU A 19 -5.34 -17.89 -6.53
C LEU A 19 -6.13 -18.02 -5.23
N GLY A 20 -7.34 -17.46 -5.17
CA GLY A 20 -8.25 -17.60 -4.05
C GLY A 20 -8.60 -19.07 -3.77
N ALA A 21 -8.99 -19.82 -4.80
CA ALA A 21 -9.30 -21.26 -4.67
C ALA A 21 -8.07 -22.08 -4.22
N LEU A 22 -6.89 -21.75 -4.72
CA LEU A 22 -5.65 -22.40 -4.29
C LEU A 22 -5.39 -22.13 -2.80
N LEU A 23 -5.48 -20.87 -2.35
CA LEU A 23 -5.23 -20.50 -0.97
C LEU A 23 -6.27 -21.08 -0.01
N ASP A 24 -7.54 -21.22 -0.43
CA ASP A 24 -8.61 -21.83 0.35
C ASP A 24 -8.33 -23.33 0.67
N SER A 25 -7.55 -24.00 -0.18
CA SER A 25 -7.11 -25.39 0.07
C SER A 25 -6.00 -25.53 1.10
N TRP A 26 -5.45 -24.44 1.62
CA TRP A 26 -4.36 -24.39 2.58
C TRP A 26 -4.78 -23.77 3.90
N PRO A 27 -4.11 -24.10 5.02
CA PRO A 27 -4.39 -23.51 6.32
C PRO A 27 -3.86 -22.07 6.41
N VAL A 28 -4.42 -21.18 5.59
CA VAL A 28 -4.11 -19.76 5.55
C VAL A 28 -5.33 -18.91 5.82
N ARG A 29 -5.12 -17.76 6.42
CA ARG A 29 -6.10 -16.69 6.56
C ARG A 29 -5.60 -15.45 5.81
N LEU A 30 -6.44 -14.87 4.99
CA LEU A 30 -6.15 -13.58 4.35
C LEU A 30 -6.30 -12.47 5.40
N LEU A 31 -5.24 -11.69 5.61
CA LEU A 31 -5.23 -10.54 6.53
C LEU A 31 -5.48 -9.24 5.80
N ASP A 32 -4.82 -9.07 4.63
CA ASP A 32 -4.93 -7.86 3.82
C ASP A 32 -4.60 -8.19 2.36
N LEU A 33 -5.16 -7.39 1.45
CA LEU A 33 -4.88 -7.53 0.02
C LEU A 33 -4.84 -6.15 -0.65
N HIS A 34 -3.85 -5.98 -1.50
CA HIS A 34 -3.73 -4.85 -2.39
C HIS A 34 -3.51 -5.38 -3.81
N GLY A 35 -4.15 -4.76 -4.78
CA GLY A 35 -3.99 -5.07 -6.19
C GLY A 35 -4.07 -3.81 -7.02
N LEU A 36 -3.29 -3.74 -8.08
CA LEU A 36 -3.27 -2.66 -9.04
C LEU A 36 -3.19 -3.25 -10.45
N GLU A 37 -4.06 -2.77 -11.33
CA GLU A 37 -3.97 -3.02 -12.76
C GLU A 37 -3.55 -1.74 -13.48
N GLN A 38 -2.53 -1.86 -14.32
CA GLN A 38 -2.09 -0.78 -15.18
C GLN A 38 -1.55 -1.36 -16.49
N ASP A 39 -2.04 -0.86 -17.64
CA ASP A 39 -1.56 -1.23 -18.98
C ASP A 39 -1.52 -2.75 -19.23
N GLN A 40 -2.58 -3.46 -18.84
CA GLN A 40 -2.71 -4.93 -18.92
C GLN A 40 -1.74 -5.72 -18.02
N ILE A 41 -1.04 -5.05 -17.13
CA ILE A 41 -0.24 -5.68 -16.10
C ILE A 41 -1.02 -5.61 -14.78
N PHE A 42 -1.14 -6.74 -14.13
CA PHE A 42 -1.71 -6.82 -12.79
C PHE A 42 -0.60 -7.10 -11.77
N SER A 43 -0.61 -6.35 -10.67
CA SER A 43 0.29 -6.55 -9.54
C SER A 43 -0.53 -6.74 -8.27
N GLY A 44 -0.17 -7.70 -7.46
CA GLY A 44 -0.83 -7.98 -6.19
C GLY A 44 0.15 -8.11 -5.04
N LEU A 45 -0.30 -7.68 -3.86
CA LEU A 45 0.40 -7.83 -2.60
C LEU A 45 -0.60 -8.30 -1.54
N TRP A 46 -0.52 -9.58 -1.14
CA TRP A 46 -1.43 -10.19 -0.20
C TRP A 46 -0.71 -10.57 1.08
N GLN A 47 -1.27 -10.15 2.20
CA GLN A 47 -0.78 -10.54 3.52
C GLN A 47 -1.61 -11.71 4.04
N LEU A 48 -0.93 -12.81 4.35
CA LEU A 48 -1.51 -14.07 4.76
C LEU A 48 -1.04 -14.44 6.16
N GLU A 49 -1.90 -15.08 6.94
CA GLU A 49 -1.53 -15.72 8.19
C GLU A 49 -1.54 -17.24 7.99
N TRP A 50 -0.38 -17.86 8.15
CA TRP A 50 -0.26 -19.31 8.16
C TRP A 50 -0.65 -19.86 9.53
N ILE A 51 -1.70 -20.70 9.58
CA ILE A 51 -2.32 -21.18 10.83
C ILE A 51 -1.80 -22.56 11.26
N SER A 52 -1.08 -23.27 10.38
CA SER A 52 -0.55 -24.61 10.65
C SER A 52 0.88 -24.57 11.18
N GLU A 53 1.27 -25.65 11.87
CA GLU A 53 2.67 -25.91 12.25
C GLU A 53 3.50 -26.48 11.09
N GLN A 54 2.85 -26.99 10.05
CA GLN A 54 3.51 -27.51 8.85
C GLN A 54 4.27 -26.43 8.11
N ASP A 55 5.26 -26.85 7.31
CA ASP A 55 6.02 -25.95 6.48
C ASP A 55 5.19 -25.51 5.24
N PRO A 56 5.13 -24.22 4.91
CA PRO A 56 4.42 -23.71 3.73
C PRO A 56 5.06 -24.06 2.38
N GLN A 57 6.16 -24.82 2.34
CA GLN A 57 6.88 -25.17 1.10
C GLN A 57 5.99 -25.85 0.05
N LEU A 58 5.04 -26.68 0.47
CA LEU A 58 4.12 -27.34 -0.46
C LEU A 58 3.15 -26.33 -1.11
N MET A 59 2.66 -25.39 -0.33
CA MET A 59 1.85 -24.27 -0.84
C MET A 59 2.66 -23.43 -1.83
N GLU A 60 3.93 -23.13 -1.51
CA GLU A 60 4.82 -22.38 -2.40
C GLU A 60 5.03 -23.09 -3.74
N LYS A 61 5.19 -24.39 -3.76
CA LYS A 61 5.25 -25.20 -5.00
C LYS A 61 3.95 -25.10 -5.81
N SER A 62 2.79 -25.16 -5.15
CA SER A 62 1.50 -25.03 -5.81
C SER A 62 1.31 -23.62 -6.38
N LEU A 63 1.72 -22.58 -5.64
CA LEU A 63 1.76 -21.20 -6.12
C LEU A 63 2.68 -21.06 -7.33
N CYS A 64 3.87 -21.67 -7.31
CA CYS A 64 4.79 -21.65 -8.44
C CYS A 64 4.14 -22.20 -9.70
N SER A 65 3.49 -23.37 -9.62
CA SER A 65 2.80 -23.98 -10.75
C SER A 65 1.65 -23.11 -11.27
N LEU A 66 0.86 -22.52 -10.38
CA LEU A 66 -0.22 -21.62 -10.76
C LEU A 66 0.31 -20.37 -11.46
N MET A 67 1.30 -19.72 -10.86
CA MET A 67 1.86 -18.47 -11.39
C MET A 67 2.53 -18.67 -12.76
N GLN A 68 3.23 -19.79 -12.94
CA GLN A 68 3.81 -20.17 -14.24
C GLN A 68 2.75 -20.38 -15.31
N ALA A 69 1.60 -20.99 -14.98
CA ALA A 69 0.51 -21.21 -15.92
C ALA A 69 -0.11 -19.89 -16.44
N PHE A 70 0.04 -18.79 -15.72
CA PHE A 70 -0.45 -17.46 -16.07
C PHE A 70 0.66 -16.46 -16.43
N ASP A 71 1.89 -16.94 -16.63
CA ASP A 71 3.08 -16.10 -16.93
C ASP A 71 3.29 -14.99 -15.88
N MET A 72 2.99 -15.30 -14.61
CA MET A 72 3.14 -14.39 -13.49
C MET A 72 4.46 -14.63 -12.77
N GLN A 73 5.12 -13.55 -12.37
CA GLN A 73 6.20 -13.60 -11.40
C GLN A 73 5.62 -13.50 -9.99
N PHE A 74 6.17 -14.23 -9.04
CA PHE A 74 5.73 -14.13 -7.65
C PHE A 74 6.90 -14.28 -6.67
N ARG A 75 6.67 -13.82 -5.45
CA ARG A 75 7.56 -14.01 -4.31
C ARG A 75 6.72 -14.23 -3.07
N LEU A 76 7.02 -15.31 -2.34
CA LEU A 76 6.51 -15.56 -1.01
C LEU A 76 7.61 -15.24 0.01
N SER A 77 7.33 -14.39 0.99
CA SER A 77 8.29 -14.01 2.02
C SER A 77 7.67 -14.08 3.41
N HIS A 78 8.48 -14.38 4.42
CA HIS A 78 8.04 -14.36 5.81
C HIS A 78 8.08 -12.93 6.34
N SER A 79 6.96 -12.46 6.88
CA SER A 79 6.94 -11.19 7.62
C SER A 79 7.38 -11.42 9.06
N LYS A 80 8.41 -10.73 9.50
CA LYS A 80 8.90 -10.75 10.88
C LYS A 80 8.27 -9.67 11.76
N THR A 81 7.22 -9.03 11.29
CA THR A 81 6.69 -7.82 11.92
C THR A 81 5.93 -8.16 13.21
N GLN A 82 6.52 -7.89 14.36
CA GLN A 82 5.77 -7.70 15.59
C GLN A 82 5.07 -6.32 15.51
N PRO A 83 3.78 -6.22 15.92
CA PRO A 83 3.09 -4.94 15.96
C PRO A 83 3.68 -4.06 17.08
N LYS A 84 4.66 -3.22 16.76
CA LYS A 84 4.96 -2.05 17.58
C LYS A 84 3.78 -1.09 17.42
N ARG A 85 3.44 -0.34 18.48
CA ARG A 85 2.44 0.74 18.38
C ARG A 85 2.90 1.73 17.31
N GLU A 86 2.33 1.62 16.14
CA GLU A 86 2.57 2.51 15.01
C GLU A 86 1.51 3.60 15.00
N GLN A 87 1.94 4.83 14.81
CA GLN A 87 1.04 5.91 14.42
C GLN A 87 0.96 5.93 12.90
N ARG A 88 -0.27 6.02 12.38
CA ARG A 88 -0.54 6.03 10.95
C ARG A 88 -1.24 7.32 10.54
N PHE A 89 -0.80 7.87 9.44
CA PHE A 89 -1.30 9.12 8.89
C PHE A 89 -1.54 8.98 7.39
N ILE A 90 -2.43 9.81 6.88
CA ILE A 90 -2.59 10.05 5.44
C ILE A 90 -2.12 11.47 5.16
N LEU A 91 -1.15 11.61 4.27
CA LEU A 91 -0.74 12.89 3.71
C LEU A 91 -1.33 12.99 2.30
N THR A 92 -2.24 13.92 2.11
CA THR A 92 -2.85 14.20 0.80
C THR A 92 -2.15 15.38 0.17
N LEU A 93 -1.73 15.21 -1.09
CA LEU A 93 -1.20 16.25 -1.96
C LEU A 93 -2.27 16.64 -2.97
N LEU A 94 -2.45 17.93 -3.18
CA LEU A 94 -3.42 18.49 -4.11
C LEU A 94 -2.75 19.54 -4.99
N GLY A 95 -2.78 19.37 -6.30
CA GLY A 95 -2.19 20.35 -7.20
C GLY A 95 -2.47 20.05 -8.68
N ASP A 96 -2.25 21.04 -9.53
CA ASP A 96 -2.44 20.88 -10.98
C ASP A 96 -1.39 19.95 -11.59
N HIS A 97 -0.18 19.95 -11.00
CA HIS A 97 0.93 19.15 -11.48
C HIS A 97 1.76 18.58 -10.32
N LEU A 98 1.84 17.26 -10.25
CA LEU A 98 2.68 16.54 -9.28
C LEU A 98 3.95 16.06 -9.98
N SER A 99 5.04 16.83 -9.84
CA SER A 99 6.32 16.50 -10.48
C SER A 99 7.11 15.46 -9.70
N THR A 100 7.98 14.74 -10.40
CA THR A 100 8.92 13.78 -9.75
C THR A 100 9.89 14.50 -8.81
N SER A 101 10.27 15.77 -9.12
CA SER A 101 11.11 16.60 -8.25
C SER A 101 10.41 16.90 -6.91
N LEU A 102 9.12 17.26 -6.94
CA LEU A 102 8.31 17.42 -5.73
C LEU A 102 8.30 16.15 -4.89
N LEU A 103 8.02 15.01 -5.52
CA LEU A 103 7.98 13.72 -4.81
C LEU A 103 9.32 13.38 -4.18
N ALA A 104 10.43 13.57 -4.89
CA ALA A 104 11.76 13.30 -4.36
C ALA A 104 12.08 14.16 -3.13
N GLN A 105 11.80 15.47 -3.20
CA GLN A 105 12.02 16.39 -2.07
C GLN A 105 11.09 16.08 -0.89
N LEU A 106 9.84 15.75 -1.15
CA LEU A 106 8.88 15.37 -0.14
C LEU A 106 9.31 14.10 0.59
N LEU A 107 9.65 13.04 -0.16
CA LEU A 107 10.10 11.77 0.42
C LEU A 107 11.36 11.94 1.27
N GLN A 108 12.30 12.79 0.84
CA GLN A 108 13.49 13.11 1.62
C GLN A 108 13.14 13.80 2.95
N ARG A 109 12.19 14.74 2.95
CA ARG A 109 11.74 15.40 4.19
C ARG A 109 11.01 14.45 5.11
N LEU A 110 10.12 13.61 4.59
CA LEU A 110 9.42 12.59 5.37
C LEU A 110 10.42 11.62 6.02
N GLN A 111 11.47 11.23 5.30
CA GLN A 111 12.53 10.38 5.83
C GLN A 111 13.31 11.05 6.98
N GLN A 112 13.58 12.35 6.89
CA GLN A 112 14.25 13.12 7.96
C GLN A 112 13.40 13.16 9.24
N GLU A 113 12.07 13.13 9.13
CA GLU A 113 11.13 13.06 10.24
C GLU A 113 10.79 11.61 10.66
N GLU A 114 11.55 10.62 10.17
CA GLU A 114 11.35 9.18 10.43
C GLU A 114 9.93 8.68 10.07
N LEU A 115 9.32 9.31 9.08
CA LEU A 115 8.06 8.89 8.50
C LEU A 115 8.31 7.94 7.34
N LEU A 116 7.83 6.72 7.50
CA LEU A 116 7.92 5.70 6.46
C LEU A 116 6.67 5.74 5.59
N VAL A 117 6.86 5.91 4.29
CA VAL A 117 5.78 5.75 3.31
C VAL A 117 5.59 4.26 3.06
N HIS A 118 4.38 3.75 3.31
CA HIS A 118 4.05 2.35 3.10
C HIS A 118 2.96 2.14 2.04
N GLY A 119 2.38 3.22 1.53
CA GLY A 119 1.42 3.19 0.44
C GLY A 119 1.36 4.52 -0.29
N LEU A 120 1.09 4.45 -1.59
CA LEU A 120 0.91 5.59 -2.50
C LEU A 120 -0.34 5.30 -3.32
N GLN A 121 -1.29 6.21 -3.33
CA GLN A 121 -2.52 6.06 -4.07
C GLN A 121 -2.86 7.36 -4.82
N PRO A 122 -2.77 7.36 -6.16
CA PRO A 122 -3.33 8.46 -6.93
C PRO A 122 -4.86 8.40 -6.86
N LEU A 123 -5.51 9.54 -6.75
CA LEU A 123 -6.94 9.67 -6.83
C LEU A 123 -7.31 10.45 -8.09
N GLU A 124 -8.31 9.96 -8.79
CA GLU A 124 -8.84 10.67 -9.95
C GLU A 124 -9.68 11.86 -9.51
N SER A 125 -9.38 13.02 -10.07
CA SER A 125 -10.18 14.24 -9.95
C SER A 125 -10.27 14.89 -11.32
N GLN A 126 -11.39 15.55 -11.62
CA GLN A 126 -11.64 16.15 -12.94
C GLN A 126 -10.68 17.33 -13.23
N HIS A 127 -10.18 18.01 -12.21
CA HIS A 127 -9.43 19.25 -12.39
C HIS A 127 -8.10 19.32 -11.66
N LEU A 128 -7.87 18.44 -10.65
CA LEU A 128 -6.66 18.44 -9.84
C LEU A 128 -6.04 17.05 -9.77
N ARG A 129 -4.72 17.01 -9.70
CA ARG A 129 -4.00 15.78 -9.36
C ARG A 129 -3.99 15.61 -7.85
N VAL A 130 -4.47 14.46 -7.38
CA VAL A 130 -4.49 14.13 -5.97
C VAL A 130 -3.63 12.89 -5.74
N LEU A 131 -2.76 12.96 -4.76
CA LEU A 131 -1.94 11.82 -4.35
C LEU A 131 -2.05 11.64 -2.84
N GLU A 132 -2.45 10.47 -2.40
CA GLU A 132 -2.45 10.09 -1.00
C GLU A 132 -1.20 9.24 -0.67
N LEU A 133 -0.44 9.68 0.32
CA LEU A 133 0.65 8.91 0.91
C LEU A 133 0.20 8.34 2.25
N GLN A 134 0.26 7.04 2.39
CA GLN A 134 0.04 6.37 3.65
C GLN A 134 1.36 6.34 4.41
N LEU A 135 1.38 7.00 5.57
CA LEU A 135 2.56 7.19 6.39
C LEU A 135 2.46 6.41 7.70
N ARG A 136 3.60 5.91 8.18
CA ARG A 136 3.71 5.31 9.50
C ARG A 136 4.96 5.79 10.23
N THR A 137 4.85 5.90 11.54
CA THR A 137 6.00 6.19 12.42
C THR A 137 5.83 5.50 13.76
N HIS A 138 6.95 5.22 14.41
CA HIS A 138 7.00 4.73 15.80
C HIS A 138 7.20 5.84 16.82
N GLN A 139 7.43 7.06 16.34
CA GLN A 139 7.64 8.24 17.18
C GLN A 139 6.37 9.09 17.25
N GLN A 140 6.32 9.95 18.27
CA GLN A 140 5.27 10.95 18.35
C GLN A 140 5.52 12.04 17.31
N LEU A 141 4.60 12.16 16.34
CA LEU A 141 4.71 13.13 15.26
C LEU A 141 4.27 14.52 15.70
N ASP A 142 5.16 15.50 15.58
CA ASP A 142 4.83 16.92 15.68
C ASP A 142 4.28 17.41 14.33
N ARG A 143 2.94 17.30 14.17
CA ARG A 143 2.26 17.68 12.93
C ARG A 143 2.45 19.15 12.54
N PRO A 144 2.31 20.13 13.47
CA PRO A 144 2.57 21.53 13.16
C PRO A 144 3.95 21.79 12.62
N ARG A 145 4.97 21.12 13.17
CA ARG A 145 6.33 21.20 12.69
C ARG A 145 6.45 20.63 11.27
N LEU A 146 5.97 19.42 11.03
CA LEU A 146 6.02 18.79 9.70
C LEU A 146 5.34 19.67 8.64
N LEU A 147 4.16 20.22 8.92
CA LEU A 147 3.47 21.08 7.97
C LEU A 147 4.25 22.37 7.67
N ARG A 148 4.93 22.95 8.68
CA ARG A 148 5.83 24.10 8.45
C ARG A 148 7.03 23.73 7.57
N ASP A 149 7.57 22.52 7.76
CA ASP A 149 8.72 22.04 6.98
C ASP A 149 8.33 21.70 5.53
N LEU A 150 7.04 21.46 5.26
CA LEU A 150 6.50 21.27 3.92
C LEU A 150 6.11 22.59 3.23
N LEU A 151 6.02 23.72 3.96
CA LEU A 151 5.63 25.01 3.41
C LEU A 151 6.49 25.49 2.22
N PRO A 152 7.83 25.31 2.21
CA PRO A 152 8.64 25.64 1.05
C PRO A 152 8.27 24.85 -0.21
N LEU A 153 7.87 23.57 -0.07
CA LEU A 153 7.42 22.76 -1.19
C LEU A 153 6.06 23.23 -1.71
N HIS A 154 5.14 23.60 -0.82
CA HIS A 154 3.87 24.24 -1.20
C HIS A 154 4.12 25.47 -2.06
N GLN A 155 5.00 26.39 -1.62
CA GLN A 155 5.29 27.62 -2.34
C GLN A 155 5.99 27.40 -3.69
N GLN A 156 6.93 26.45 -3.73
CA GLN A 156 7.72 26.16 -4.93
C GLN A 156 6.93 25.43 -6.02
N HIS A 157 6.05 24.50 -5.62
CA HIS A 157 5.37 23.58 -6.53
C HIS A 157 3.87 23.85 -6.67
N HIS A 158 3.32 24.85 -5.95
CA HIS A 158 1.89 25.17 -5.92
C HIS A 158 1.01 23.95 -5.60
N VAL A 159 1.41 23.18 -4.58
CA VAL A 159 0.73 21.98 -4.13
C VAL A 159 0.30 22.10 -2.68
N ASP A 160 -0.96 21.89 -2.40
CA ASP A 160 -1.49 21.86 -1.03
C ASP A 160 -1.23 20.53 -0.36
N PHE A 161 -1.02 20.59 0.97
CA PHE A 161 -0.79 19.44 1.81
C PHE A 161 -1.83 19.36 2.92
N ALA A 162 -2.44 18.19 3.10
CA ALA A 162 -3.31 17.89 4.22
C ALA A 162 -2.83 16.63 4.95
N LEU A 163 -2.54 16.73 6.25
CA LEU A 163 -2.10 15.60 7.08
C LEU A 163 -3.17 15.22 8.08
N GLN A 164 -3.64 13.98 8.03
CA GLN A 164 -4.69 13.46 8.91
C GLN A 164 -4.28 12.13 9.52
N PRO A 165 -4.68 11.81 10.78
CA PRO A 165 -4.61 10.45 11.29
C PRO A 165 -5.44 9.50 10.43
N GLU A 166 -4.89 8.32 10.12
CA GLU A 166 -5.60 7.32 9.32
C GLU A 166 -6.98 6.95 9.92
N SER A 167 -7.07 6.90 11.24
CA SER A 167 -8.33 6.60 11.94
C SER A 167 -9.46 7.60 11.68
N LEU A 168 -9.12 8.89 11.53
CA LEU A 168 -10.10 9.92 11.16
C LEU A 168 -10.45 9.84 9.68
N PHE A 169 -9.47 9.63 8.82
CA PHE A 169 -9.65 9.53 7.38
C PHE A 169 -10.60 8.37 7.01
N ARG A 170 -10.39 7.19 7.58
CA ARG A 170 -11.25 6.01 7.33
C ARG A 170 -12.69 6.21 7.80
N ARG A 171 -12.92 6.98 8.85
CA ARG A 171 -14.28 7.30 9.31
C ARG A 171 -15.04 8.15 8.30
N HIS A 172 -14.41 9.14 7.68
CA HIS A 172 -15.04 9.99 6.67
C HIS A 172 -15.34 9.22 5.37
N LYS A 173 -14.45 8.35 4.90
CA LYS A 173 -14.72 7.50 3.72
C LYS A 173 -15.90 6.52 3.94
N ARG A 174 -16.14 6.04 5.16
CA ARG A 174 -17.29 5.17 5.46
C ARG A 174 -18.63 5.88 5.45
N LEU A 175 -18.68 7.19 5.61
CA LEU A 175 -19.91 7.98 5.59
C LEU A 175 -20.39 8.35 4.17
N ILE A 176 -19.56 8.14 3.13
CA ILE A 176 -19.87 8.50 1.74
C ILE A 176 -20.44 7.32 0.93
N VAL A 177 -20.46 6.10 1.48
CA VAL A 177 -20.80 4.88 0.73
C VAL A 177 -22.26 4.43 0.90
N PHE A 178 -23.12 5.18 1.59
CA PHE A 178 -24.53 4.82 1.76
C PHE A 178 -25.44 6.03 1.49
N ASP A 179 -25.68 6.28 0.21
CA ASP A 179 -26.92 6.84 -0.32
C ASP A 179 -27.36 6.01 -1.54
#